data_b596e02ae81b23cc571d98c98cb6b8dd
#
_entry.id   b596e02ae81b23cc571d98c98cb6b8dd
#
_cell.length_a   1.000
_cell.length_b   1.000
_cell.length_c   1.000
_cell.angle_alpha   90.00
_cell.angle_beta   90.00
_cell.angle_gamma   90.00
#
_symmetry.space_group_name_H-M   'P 1'
#
loop_
_entity.id
_entity.type
_entity.pdbx_description
1 polymer ?
#
loop_
_entity_poly.entity_id
_entity_poly.type
_entity_poly.pdbx_seq_one_letter_code
_entity_poly.pdbx_strand_id
1 'polypeptide(L)'
;MRIDIITVLPELLEGPFAHSILKRAKDKGLAEVHVHQLREFGAGKHQQVDDYQYGGGAGMVMQCEPLVNCIEALQKERNYDAVLYMTPDGTRFNQQDANALSLLGDMII
;
A
#
# COMPACT_ATOMS: atom_id res chain seq x y z
N MET A 1 14.12 -1.62 7.54
CA MET A 1 12.70 -1.84 7.22
C MET A 1 12.39 -1.32 5.83
N ARG A 2 11.70 -2.09 5.05
CA ARG A 2 11.16 -1.66 3.75
C ARG A 2 9.63 -1.74 3.77
N ILE A 3 9.00 -0.67 3.30
CA ILE A 3 7.54 -0.58 3.20
C ILE A 3 7.20 -0.30 1.73
N ASP A 4 6.45 -1.20 1.12
CA ASP A 4 5.91 -1.03 -0.22
C ASP A 4 4.43 -0.64 -0.09
N ILE A 5 4.07 0.55 -0.58
CA ILE A 5 2.70 1.08 -0.48
C ILE A 5 2.03 0.99 -1.85
N ILE A 6 0.90 0.32 -1.91
CA ILE A 6 0.08 0.21 -3.11
C ILE A 6 -1.05 1.24 -3.03
N THR A 7 -1.11 2.14 -4.00
CA THR A 7 -2.10 3.22 -4.00
C THR A 7 -2.54 3.58 -5.41
N VAL A 8 -3.73 4.16 -5.54
CA VAL A 8 -4.22 4.73 -6.81
C VAL A 8 -3.82 6.21 -6.97
N LEU A 9 -3.30 6.83 -5.90
CA LEU A 9 -2.92 8.25 -5.86
C LEU A 9 -1.53 8.42 -5.22
N PRO A 10 -0.45 7.97 -5.89
CA PRO A 10 0.89 8.03 -5.31
C PRO A 10 1.35 9.45 -4.98
N GLU A 11 0.88 10.44 -5.72
CA GLU A 11 1.21 11.85 -5.51
C GLU A 11 0.79 12.39 -4.15
N LEU A 12 -0.20 11.79 -3.49
CA LEU A 12 -0.60 12.20 -2.14
C LEU A 12 0.44 11.85 -1.07
N LEU A 13 1.35 10.93 -1.37
CA LEU A 13 2.36 10.45 -0.43
C LEU A 13 3.72 11.11 -0.62
N GLU A 14 3.94 11.82 -1.71
CA GLU A 14 5.24 12.44 -2.02
C GLU A 14 5.66 13.48 -0.98
N GLY A 15 4.74 14.36 -0.58
CA GLY A 15 5.02 15.40 0.41
C GLY A 15 5.39 14.83 1.78
N PRO A 16 4.55 13.99 2.41
CA PRO A 16 4.81 13.43 3.75
C PRO A 16 6.14 12.69 3.86
N PHE A 17 6.54 11.94 2.85
CA PHE A 17 7.78 11.15 2.89
C PHE A 17 9.04 11.94 2.54
N ALA A 18 8.90 13.16 2.06
CA ALA A 18 10.03 14.01 1.65
C ALA A 18 10.55 14.92 2.76
N HIS A 19 9.91 14.94 3.92
CA HIS A 19 10.20 15.92 4.96
C HIS A 19 10.29 15.31 6.37
N SER A 20 10.93 16.08 7.27
CA SER A 20 10.95 15.85 8.71
C SER A 20 11.50 14.47 9.10
N ILE A 21 10.89 13.81 10.07
CA ILE A 21 11.38 12.56 10.64
C ILE A 21 11.41 11.40 9.62
N LEU A 22 10.47 11.36 8.69
CA LEU A 22 10.42 10.33 7.66
C LEU A 22 11.60 10.48 6.69
N LYS A 23 11.91 11.70 6.27
CA LYS A 23 13.09 11.98 5.47
C LYS A 23 14.38 11.57 6.20
N ARG A 24 14.47 11.88 7.50
CA ARG A 24 15.64 11.52 8.31
C ARG A 24 15.82 10.02 8.41
N ALA A 25 14.73 9.27 8.59
CA ALA A 25 14.78 7.80 8.65
C ALA A 25 15.29 7.21 7.33
N LYS A 26 14.81 7.74 6.20
CA LYS A 26 15.27 7.36 4.87
C LYS A 26 16.75 7.66 4.66
N ASP A 27 17.18 8.89 4.98
CA ASP A 27 18.57 9.34 4.80
C ASP A 27 19.55 8.52 5.65
N LYS A 28 19.12 8.07 6.82
CA LYS A 28 19.93 7.21 7.70
C LYS A 28 19.86 5.72 7.35
N GLY A 29 19.12 5.35 6.33
CA GLY A 29 18.94 3.95 5.94
C GLY A 29 18.14 3.10 6.92
N LEU A 30 17.36 3.71 7.82
CA LEU A 30 16.53 3.00 8.79
C LEU A 30 15.24 2.49 8.19
N ALA A 31 14.72 3.18 7.18
CA ALA A 31 13.49 2.80 6.49
C ALA A 31 13.56 3.20 5.02
N GLU A 32 13.01 2.34 4.18
CA GLU A 32 12.77 2.60 2.76
C GLU A 32 11.27 2.56 2.50
N VAL A 33 10.75 3.53 1.76
CA VAL A 33 9.35 3.53 1.34
C VAL A 33 9.31 3.57 -0.19
N HIS A 34 8.64 2.58 -0.77
CA HIS A 34 8.42 2.47 -2.21
C HIS A 34 6.93 2.57 -2.48
N VAL A 35 6.53 3.50 -3.32
CA VAL A 35 5.12 3.74 -3.65
C VAL A 35 4.83 3.18 -5.03
N HIS A 36 3.81 2.32 -5.12
CA HIS A 36 3.42 1.63 -6.34
C HIS A 36 2.06 2.13 -6.81
N GLN A 37 2.00 2.52 -8.08
CA GLN A 37 0.75 2.95 -8.71
C GLN A 37 -0.07 1.72 -9.12
N LEU A 38 -1.22 1.51 -8.43
CA LEU A 38 -2.08 0.35 -8.70
C LEU A 38 -2.61 0.34 -10.15
N ARG A 39 -2.78 1.51 -10.77
CA ARG A 39 -3.28 1.59 -12.15
C ARG A 39 -2.39 0.91 -13.18
N GLU A 40 -1.11 0.71 -12.89
CA GLU A 40 -0.20 -0.05 -13.75
C GLU A 40 -0.64 -1.52 -13.91
N PHE A 41 -1.42 -2.02 -12.97
CA PHE A 41 -2.01 -3.36 -12.98
C PHE A 41 -3.50 -3.35 -13.38
N GLY A 42 -4.01 -2.20 -13.76
CA GLY A 42 -5.41 -2.02 -14.15
C GLY A 42 -5.77 -2.71 -15.46
N ALA A 43 -7.05 -3.02 -15.60
CA ALA A 43 -7.58 -3.71 -16.76
C ALA A 43 -7.84 -2.74 -17.93
N GLY A 44 -7.53 -3.21 -19.14
CA GLY A 44 -7.89 -2.54 -20.37
C GLY A 44 -7.10 -1.25 -20.66
N LYS A 45 -7.56 -0.54 -21.68
CA LYS A 45 -6.92 0.67 -22.21
C LYS A 45 -6.88 1.84 -21.22
N HIS A 46 -7.85 1.88 -20.30
CA HIS A 46 -7.98 2.94 -19.29
C HIS A 46 -7.36 2.59 -17.94
N GLN A 47 -6.71 1.44 -17.82
CA GLN A 47 -6.08 1.00 -16.59
C GLN A 47 -7.06 1.03 -15.41
N GLN A 48 -8.24 0.45 -15.61
CA GLN A 48 -9.33 0.47 -14.64
C GLN A 48 -8.97 -0.40 -13.42
N VAL A 49 -9.18 0.15 -12.22
CA VAL A 49 -8.87 -0.52 -10.94
C VAL A 49 -10.08 -0.61 -10.02
N ASP A 50 -11.21 -0.03 -10.41
CA ASP A 50 -12.44 0.00 -9.62
C ASP A 50 -13.65 -0.41 -10.46
N ASP A 51 -14.74 -0.74 -9.78
CA ASP A 51 -16.01 -1.14 -10.40
C ASP A 51 -17.17 -0.76 -9.49
N TYR A 52 -18.39 -0.88 -10.02
CA TYR A 52 -19.59 -0.64 -9.25
C TYR A 52 -19.75 -1.63 -8.10
N GLN A 53 -20.36 -1.19 -7.01
CA GLN A 53 -20.65 -2.06 -5.88
C GLN A 53 -21.63 -3.17 -6.29
N TYR A 54 -21.39 -4.36 -5.77
CA TYR A 54 -22.32 -5.47 -5.92
C TYR A 54 -23.66 -5.13 -5.27
N GLY A 55 -24.75 -5.28 -6.02
CA GLY A 55 -26.08 -4.91 -5.54
C GLY A 55 -26.46 -3.44 -5.73
N GLY A 56 -25.58 -2.63 -6.32
CA GLY A 56 -25.83 -1.22 -6.58
C GLY A 56 -25.45 -0.31 -5.41
N GLY A 57 -25.77 0.95 -5.53
CA GLY A 57 -25.44 1.98 -4.56
C GLY A 57 -24.46 3.01 -5.09
N ALA A 58 -24.19 4.05 -4.29
CA ALA A 58 -23.27 5.11 -4.64
C ALA A 58 -21.81 4.68 -4.42
N GLY A 59 -20.92 5.22 -5.23
CA GLY A 59 -19.49 4.99 -5.12
C GLY A 59 -19.00 3.77 -5.90
N MET A 60 -17.70 3.55 -5.82
CA MET A 60 -16.99 2.48 -6.52
C MET A 60 -16.22 1.64 -5.52
N VAL A 61 -15.95 0.40 -5.88
CA VAL A 61 -15.11 -0.50 -5.09
C VAL A 61 -13.87 -0.88 -5.89
N MET A 62 -12.76 -1.07 -5.20
CA MET A 62 -11.52 -1.51 -5.82
C MET A 62 -11.66 -2.95 -6.34
N GLN A 63 -11.20 -3.19 -7.56
CA GLN A 63 -11.17 -4.53 -8.13
C GLN A 63 -10.09 -5.38 -7.47
N CYS A 64 -10.40 -6.65 -7.24
CA CYS A 64 -9.44 -7.58 -6.64
C CYS A 64 -8.28 -7.93 -7.59
N GLU A 65 -8.55 -8.09 -8.88
CA GLU A 65 -7.54 -8.56 -9.84
C GLU A 65 -6.31 -7.64 -9.94
N PRO A 66 -6.44 -6.31 -10.13
CA PRO A 66 -5.28 -5.44 -10.13
C PRO A 66 -4.50 -5.49 -8.83
N LEU A 67 -5.20 -5.53 -7.70
CA LEU A 67 -4.58 -5.56 -6.38
C LEU A 67 -3.79 -6.86 -6.16
N VAL A 68 -4.39 -8.01 -6.49
CA VAL A 68 -3.72 -9.30 -6.38
C VAL A 68 -2.50 -9.36 -7.30
N ASN A 69 -2.62 -8.90 -8.53
CA ASN A 69 -1.51 -8.86 -9.49
C ASN A 69 -0.35 -8.00 -8.99
N CYS A 70 -0.64 -6.86 -8.39
CA CYS A 70 0.38 -5.98 -7.80
C CYS A 70 1.09 -6.67 -6.63
N ILE A 71 0.33 -7.23 -5.69
CA ILE A 71 0.90 -7.93 -4.53
C ILE A 71 1.76 -9.11 -4.99
N GLU A 72 1.28 -9.93 -5.92
CA GLU A 72 2.03 -11.08 -6.43
C GLU A 72 3.32 -10.66 -7.13
N ALA A 73 3.29 -9.56 -7.90
CA ALA A 73 4.48 -9.02 -8.55
C ALA A 73 5.55 -8.61 -7.53
N LEU A 74 5.15 -7.97 -6.44
CA LEU A 74 6.04 -7.60 -5.35
C LEU A 74 6.59 -8.84 -4.63
N GLN A 75 5.74 -9.83 -4.36
CA GLN A 75 6.12 -11.07 -3.67
C GLN A 75 7.06 -11.95 -4.48
N LYS A 76 7.12 -11.80 -5.80
CA LYS A 76 8.11 -12.49 -6.63
C LYS A 76 9.53 -11.98 -6.40
N GLU A 77 9.67 -10.72 -6.03
CA GLU A 77 10.98 -10.09 -5.86
C GLU A 77 11.48 -10.15 -4.42
N ARG A 78 10.58 -10.21 -3.44
CA ARG A 78 10.90 -10.14 -2.01
C ARG A 78 9.97 -11.00 -1.17
N ASN A 79 10.48 -11.46 -0.03
CA ASN A 79 9.68 -12.10 1.01
C ASN A 79 9.18 -11.02 1.97
N TYR A 80 7.87 -10.85 2.04
CA TYR A 80 7.24 -9.88 2.94
C TYR A 80 6.79 -10.55 4.24
N ASP A 81 7.03 -9.86 5.35
CA ASP A 81 6.62 -10.33 6.68
C ASP A 81 5.14 -10.06 6.97
N ALA A 82 4.58 -9.05 6.33
CA ALA A 82 3.18 -8.70 6.49
C ALA A 82 2.61 -8.02 5.24
N VAL A 83 1.32 -8.23 5.00
CA VAL A 83 0.51 -7.49 4.04
C VAL A 83 -0.65 -6.89 4.82
N LEU A 84 -0.74 -5.56 4.83
CA LEU A 84 -1.74 -4.81 5.60
C LEU A 84 -2.76 -4.19 4.65
N TYR A 85 -4.03 -4.37 4.97
CA TYR A 85 -5.12 -3.74 4.25
C TYR A 85 -5.76 -2.66 5.13
N MET A 86 -5.65 -1.41 4.70
CA MET A 86 -6.21 -0.26 5.42
C MET A 86 -7.69 -0.09 5.05
N THR A 87 -8.57 -0.43 5.97
CA THR A 87 -10.02 -0.42 5.77
C THR A 87 -10.75 0.07 7.02
N PRO A 88 -11.88 0.79 6.88
CA PRO A 88 -12.71 1.18 8.02
C PRO A 88 -13.27 0.00 8.82
N ASP A 89 -13.43 -1.16 8.18
CA ASP A 89 -13.97 -2.38 8.81
C ASP A 89 -12.92 -3.17 9.59
N GLY A 90 -11.66 -2.75 9.52
CA GLY A 90 -10.56 -3.41 10.22
C GLY A 90 -10.52 -3.09 11.71
N THR A 91 -9.64 -3.79 12.42
CA THR A 91 -9.32 -3.49 13.82
C THR A 91 -8.69 -2.11 13.93
N ARG A 92 -9.04 -1.36 14.96
CA ARG A 92 -8.44 -0.04 15.17
C ARG A 92 -6.94 -0.16 15.42
N PHE A 93 -6.17 0.53 14.60
CA PHE A 93 -4.71 0.60 14.75
C PHE A 93 -4.33 1.37 16.02
N ASN A 94 -3.42 0.83 16.81
CA ASN A 94 -2.95 1.43 18.05
C ASN A 94 -1.42 1.33 18.20
N GLN A 95 -0.88 1.88 19.27
CA GLN A 95 0.56 1.90 19.52
C GLN A 95 1.15 0.50 19.65
N GLN A 96 0.39 -0.43 20.21
CA GLN A 96 0.85 -1.82 20.35
C GLN A 96 1.03 -2.49 19.00
N ASP A 97 0.09 -2.24 18.06
CA ASP A 97 0.21 -2.72 16.69
C ASP A 97 1.42 -2.11 15.99
N ALA A 98 1.62 -0.81 16.15
CA ALA A 98 2.80 -0.12 15.60
C ALA A 98 4.10 -0.71 16.14
N ASN A 99 4.18 -0.99 17.43
CA ASN A 99 5.35 -1.60 18.03
C ASN A 99 5.62 -3.00 17.48
N ALA A 100 4.58 -3.80 17.31
CA ALA A 100 4.71 -5.14 16.72
C ALA A 100 5.20 -5.09 15.27
N LEU A 101 4.62 -4.20 14.46
CA LEU A 101 5.01 -4.03 13.06
C LEU A 101 6.43 -3.47 12.92
N SER A 102 6.89 -2.66 13.86
CA SER A 102 8.24 -2.07 13.81
C SER A 102 9.37 -3.11 13.89
N LEU A 103 9.05 -4.32 14.34
CA LEU A 103 9.99 -5.43 14.42
C LEU A 103 10.13 -6.20 13.11
N LEU A 104 9.29 -5.92 12.13
CA LEU A 104 9.29 -6.58 10.83
C LEU A 104 10.33 -5.97 9.89
N GLY A 105 10.81 -6.76 8.93
CA GLY A 105 11.76 -6.32 7.92
C GLY A 105 11.08 -5.64 6.74
N ASP A 106 10.17 -6.35 6.09
CA ASP A 106 9.52 -5.91 4.86
C ASP A 106 8.00 -6.06 4.96
N MET A 107 7.25 -5.05 4.53
CA MET A 107 5.79 -5.11 4.54
C MET A 107 5.17 -4.41 3.33
N ILE A 108 3.96 -4.84 2.97
CA ILE A 108 3.10 -4.20 1.97
C ILE A 108 1.91 -3.54 2.69
N ILE A 109 1.59 -2.31 2.30
CA ILE A 109 0.40 -1.58 2.78
C ILE A 109 -0.44 -1.16 1.58
#